data_a84e32e9c9a7217278c3e800c221511e
#
_entry.id   a84e32e9c9a7217278c3e800c221511e
#
_cell.length_a   1.000
_cell.length_b   1.000
_cell.length_c   1.000
_cell.angle_alpha   90.00
_cell.angle_beta   90.00
_cell.angle_gamma   90.00
#
_symmetry.space_group_name_H-M   'P 1'
#
loop_
_entity.id
_entity.type
_entity.pdbx_description
1 polymer ?
#
loop_
_entity_poly.entity_id
_entity_poly.type
_entity_poly.pdbx_seq_one_letter_code
_entity_poly.pdbx_strand_id
1 'polypeptide(L)'
;MYKRQEQKSGQESGKQGQKPHKRRKRYSGTHPKKYEEKYKELNPEKYGDTIEKVIGKGSTPAGMHISICVQEILDFLDIKPGQHGLDATLGYGGHTRKMLEKLEGHGHIYGLDVDPIESEKTKKRLRDLGYGEDILTVKLCNFADIDKVAEEHGKFDFVLADLGVSSMQIDNPERGFTYKFDGPLDLSLIHISEPTRRS
;
A
#
# COMPACT_ATOMS: atom_id res chain seq x y z
N MET A 1 36.41 -6.58 -75.25
CA MET A 1 36.23 -7.98 -74.83
C MET A 1 37.07 -8.23 -73.56
N TYR A 2 36.47 -8.15 -72.39
CA TYR A 2 37.13 -8.42 -71.11
C TYR A 2 36.57 -9.70 -70.54
N LYS A 3 37.40 -10.69 -70.34
CA LYS A 3 37.09 -11.95 -69.64
C LYS A 3 37.23 -11.70 -68.15
N ARG A 4 36.17 -11.97 -67.43
CA ARG A 4 36.14 -11.96 -65.96
C ARG A 4 36.57 -13.34 -65.47
N GLN A 5 37.63 -13.37 -64.69
CA GLN A 5 38.06 -14.56 -63.94
C GLN A 5 37.23 -14.70 -62.65
N GLU A 6 36.60 -15.82 -62.49
CA GLU A 6 35.92 -16.20 -61.23
C GLU A 6 36.97 -16.85 -60.30
N GLN A 7 37.20 -16.20 -59.19
CA GLN A 7 37.89 -16.83 -58.06
C GLN A 7 36.85 -17.42 -57.08
N LYS A 8 36.82 -18.72 -56.98
CA LYS A 8 36.12 -19.46 -55.94
C LYS A 8 36.98 -19.49 -54.69
N SER A 9 36.61 -18.75 -53.65
CA SER A 9 37.11 -18.95 -52.28
C SER A 9 36.00 -19.61 -51.47
N GLY A 10 36.21 -20.90 -51.17
CA GLY A 10 35.37 -21.61 -50.23
C GLY A 10 35.70 -21.19 -48.81
N GLN A 11 34.72 -20.64 -48.13
CA GLN A 11 34.73 -20.57 -46.67
C GLN A 11 33.55 -21.39 -46.17
N GLU A 12 33.89 -22.54 -45.61
CA GLU A 12 32.94 -23.32 -44.77
C GLU A 12 32.74 -22.58 -43.45
N SER A 13 31.63 -21.85 -43.32
CA SER A 13 31.19 -21.31 -42.05
C SER A 13 30.47 -22.40 -41.28
N GLY A 14 31.11 -22.92 -40.23
CA GLY A 14 30.54 -23.86 -39.31
C GLY A 14 29.22 -23.28 -38.69
N LYS A 15 28.14 -23.90 -39.01
CA LYS A 15 26.84 -23.65 -38.34
C LYS A 15 26.96 -24.14 -36.89
N GLN A 16 27.29 -23.25 -35.96
CA GLN A 16 27.05 -23.49 -34.54
C GLN A 16 25.55 -23.68 -34.33
N GLY A 17 25.13 -24.88 -33.93
CA GLY A 17 23.78 -25.22 -33.66
C GLY A 17 23.22 -24.34 -32.55
N GLN A 18 22.35 -23.39 -32.90
CA GLN A 18 21.54 -22.66 -31.95
C GLN A 18 20.66 -23.65 -31.21
N LYS A 19 20.93 -23.86 -29.91
CA LYS A 19 20.06 -24.64 -29.04
C LYS A 19 18.64 -24.05 -29.10
N PRO A 20 17.59 -24.86 -29.32
CA PRO A 20 16.23 -24.35 -29.41
C PRO A 20 15.90 -23.58 -28.12
N HIS A 21 15.41 -22.37 -28.29
CA HIS A 21 15.03 -21.48 -27.19
C HIS A 21 13.94 -22.16 -26.35
N LYS A 22 14.34 -22.82 -25.23
CA LYS A 22 13.39 -23.40 -24.30
C LYS A 22 12.53 -22.26 -23.77
N ARG A 23 11.25 -22.21 -24.14
CA ARG A 23 10.28 -21.32 -23.50
C ARG A 23 10.44 -21.47 -22.01
N ARG A 24 10.77 -20.37 -21.32
CA ARG A 24 10.77 -20.35 -19.85
C ARG A 24 9.43 -20.95 -19.41
N LYS A 25 9.47 -21.97 -18.54
CA LYS A 25 8.25 -22.48 -17.91
C LYS A 25 7.47 -21.27 -17.43
N ARG A 26 6.22 -21.13 -17.90
CA ARG A 26 5.33 -20.12 -17.35
C ARG A 26 5.41 -20.28 -15.85
N TYR A 27 5.72 -19.20 -15.15
CA TYR A 27 5.73 -19.16 -13.70
C TYR A 27 4.37 -19.69 -13.24
N SER A 28 4.33 -20.95 -12.83
CA SER A 28 3.19 -21.54 -12.14
C SER A 28 3.27 -21.05 -10.69
N GLY A 29 3.31 -19.73 -10.53
CA GLY A 29 3.32 -19.11 -9.23
C GLY A 29 2.10 -19.61 -8.50
N THR A 30 2.31 -20.12 -7.33
CA THR A 30 1.29 -20.39 -6.34
C THR A 30 0.67 -19.06 -5.91
N HIS A 31 -0.12 -18.45 -6.82
CA HIS A 31 -1.00 -17.39 -6.42
C HIS A 31 -2.11 -18.05 -5.61
N PRO A 32 -2.17 -17.81 -4.31
CA PRO A 32 -3.21 -18.38 -3.48
C PRO A 32 -4.55 -17.92 -4.05
N LYS A 33 -5.43 -18.88 -4.33
CA LYS A 33 -6.77 -18.61 -4.87
C LYS A 33 -7.73 -18.11 -3.81
N LYS A 34 -7.42 -18.41 -2.55
CA LYS A 34 -8.24 -18.00 -1.40
C LYS A 34 -7.64 -16.78 -0.72
N TYR A 35 -8.50 -15.87 -0.31
CA TYR A 35 -8.13 -14.67 0.42
C TYR A 35 -7.25 -14.98 1.64
N GLU A 36 -7.65 -15.94 2.47
CA GLU A 36 -6.93 -16.37 3.67
C GLU A 36 -5.53 -16.92 3.39
N GLU A 37 -5.33 -17.54 2.23
CA GLU A 37 -4.03 -18.07 1.82
C GLU A 37 -3.10 -16.99 1.29
N LYS A 38 -3.66 -15.88 0.79
CA LYS A 38 -2.91 -14.70 0.34
C LYS A 38 -2.49 -13.85 1.54
N TYR A 39 -3.40 -13.65 2.49
CA TYR A 39 -3.22 -12.81 3.67
C TYR A 39 -2.99 -13.66 4.92
N LYS A 40 -1.91 -14.46 4.91
CA LYS A 40 -1.56 -15.41 5.97
C LYS A 40 -1.35 -14.75 7.33
N GLU A 41 -0.93 -13.51 7.34
CA GLU A 41 -0.72 -12.68 8.52
C GLU A 41 -2.00 -12.35 9.29
N LEU A 42 -3.17 -12.49 8.66
CA LEU A 42 -4.46 -12.40 9.36
C LEU A 42 -4.77 -13.65 10.20
N ASN A 43 -3.98 -14.72 10.04
CA ASN A 43 -4.11 -15.94 10.82
C ASN A 43 -2.72 -16.43 11.30
N PRO A 44 -2.10 -15.70 12.23
CA PRO A 44 -0.75 -15.99 12.70
C PRO A 44 -0.62 -17.34 13.39
N GLU A 45 -1.68 -17.84 14.01
CA GLU A 45 -1.68 -19.17 14.65
C GLU A 45 -1.41 -20.29 13.65
N LYS A 46 -1.93 -20.16 12.43
CA LYS A 46 -1.78 -21.17 11.36
C LYS A 46 -0.52 -20.97 10.53
N TYR A 47 -0.07 -19.74 10.35
CA TYR A 47 0.97 -19.37 9.38
C TYR A 47 2.19 -18.67 9.98
N GLY A 48 2.34 -18.68 11.31
CA GLY A 48 3.42 -17.96 12.03
C GLY A 48 4.81 -18.20 11.43
N ASP A 49 5.22 -19.46 11.28
CA ASP A 49 6.52 -19.83 10.69
C ASP A 49 6.71 -19.28 9.25
N THR A 50 5.62 -19.19 8.49
CA THR A 50 5.67 -18.68 7.12
C THR A 50 5.85 -17.17 7.11
N ILE A 51 5.18 -16.48 8.02
CA ILE A 51 5.26 -15.03 8.20
C ILE A 51 6.69 -14.65 8.61
N GLU A 52 7.24 -15.33 9.61
CA GLU A 52 8.62 -15.11 10.08
C GLU A 52 9.65 -15.34 8.97
N LYS A 53 9.49 -16.40 8.17
CA LYS A 53 10.37 -16.67 7.02
C LYS A 53 10.30 -15.59 5.94
N VAL A 54 9.11 -14.99 5.72
CA VAL A 54 8.93 -13.90 4.74
C VAL A 54 9.60 -12.63 5.26
N ILE A 55 9.38 -12.29 6.53
CA ILE A 55 10.01 -11.13 7.19
C ILE A 55 11.54 -11.30 7.24
N GLY A 56 12.03 -12.48 7.61
CA GLY A 56 13.47 -12.78 7.68
C GLY A 56 14.19 -12.70 6.31
N LYS A 57 13.44 -12.79 5.20
CA LYS A 57 13.96 -12.56 3.83
C LYS A 57 13.88 -11.10 3.39
N GLY A 58 13.51 -10.18 4.26
CA GLY A 58 13.31 -8.78 3.92
C GLY A 58 12.08 -8.51 3.03
N SER A 59 11.16 -9.47 2.95
CA SER A 59 9.92 -9.32 2.19
C SER A 59 8.76 -9.01 3.12
N THR A 60 7.80 -8.24 2.64
CA THR A 60 6.59 -7.90 3.39
C THR A 60 5.51 -8.94 3.12
N PRO A 61 4.91 -9.56 4.14
CA PRO A 61 3.70 -10.35 3.97
C PRO A 61 2.58 -9.52 3.33
N ALA A 62 1.74 -10.13 2.50
CA ALA A 62 0.77 -9.44 1.64
C ALA A 62 -0.24 -8.57 2.40
N GLY A 63 -0.55 -8.87 3.65
CA GLY A 63 -1.45 -8.09 4.49
C GLY A 63 -0.75 -7.30 5.61
N MET A 64 0.58 -7.34 5.67
CA MET A 64 1.34 -6.40 6.49
C MET A 64 1.65 -5.19 5.62
N HIS A 65 0.87 -4.14 5.80
CA HIS A 65 1.15 -2.88 5.13
C HIS A 65 2.40 -2.26 5.75
N ILE A 66 3.56 -2.44 5.11
CA ILE A 66 4.70 -1.57 5.40
C ILE A 66 4.51 -0.33 4.55
N SER A 67 4.30 0.79 5.22
CA SER A 67 4.20 2.09 4.54
C SER A 67 5.47 2.37 3.75
N ILE A 68 5.30 2.88 2.52
CA ILE A 68 6.41 3.23 1.63
C ILE A 68 7.00 4.59 2.00
N CYS A 69 8.25 4.83 1.64
CA CYS A 69 8.91 6.14 1.78
C CYS A 69 8.84 6.74 3.19
N VAL A 70 8.79 5.88 4.23
CA VAL A 70 8.61 6.35 5.62
C VAL A 70 9.73 7.29 6.05
N GLN A 71 10.98 6.93 5.75
CA GLN A 71 12.13 7.74 6.17
C GLN A 71 12.15 9.09 5.46
N GLU A 72 11.93 9.08 4.14
CA GLU A 72 11.87 10.28 3.31
C GLU A 72 10.76 11.24 3.75
N ILE A 73 9.60 10.69 4.11
CA ILE A 73 8.46 11.46 4.64
C ILE A 73 8.83 12.10 5.99
N LEU A 74 9.40 11.33 6.91
CA LEU A 74 9.79 11.83 8.22
C LEU A 74 10.89 12.90 8.12
N ASP A 75 11.86 12.71 7.23
CA ASP A 75 12.94 13.68 6.98
C ASP A 75 12.38 14.98 6.37
N PHE A 76 11.40 14.87 5.48
CA PHE A 76 10.74 16.02 4.87
C PHE A 76 9.87 16.79 5.86
N LEU A 77 9.07 16.08 6.67
CA LEU A 77 8.16 16.71 7.64
C LEU A 77 8.90 17.30 8.83
N ASP A 78 10.12 16.83 9.13
CA ASP A 78 11.00 17.30 10.21
C ASP A 78 10.27 17.45 11.58
N ILE A 79 9.48 16.42 11.92
CA ILE A 79 8.57 16.43 13.06
C ILE A 79 9.33 16.62 14.37
N LYS A 80 8.84 17.53 15.21
CA LYS A 80 9.38 17.85 16.54
C LYS A 80 8.36 17.54 17.63
N PRO A 81 8.83 17.15 18.83
CA PRO A 81 7.96 17.04 20.00
C PRO A 81 7.17 18.33 20.25
N GLY A 82 5.91 18.18 20.62
CA GLY A 82 4.98 19.29 20.88
C GLY A 82 4.17 19.77 19.66
N GLN A 83 4.47 19.27 18.47
CA GLN A 83 3.73 19.61 17.25
C GLN A 83 2.41 18.85 17.14
N HIS A 84 1.49 19.44 16.35
CA HIS A 84 0.21 18.85 15.99
C HIS A 84 0.21 18.50 14.50
N GLY A 85 -0.04 17.22 14.20
CA GLY A 85 -0.04 16.70 12.84
C GLY A 85 -1.38 16.14 12.40
N LEU A 86 -1.56 16.06 11.09
CA LEU A 86 -2.70 15.40 10.47
C LEU A 86 -2.22 14.32 9.50
N ASP A 87 -2.76 13.12 9.67
CA ASP A 87 -2.70 12.05 8.66
C ASP A 87 -4.08 11.97 7.99
N ALA A 88 -4.18 12.49 6.79
CA ALA A 88 -5.43 12.55 6.03
C ALA A 88 -5.85 11.18 5.45
N THR A 89 -4.98 10.18 5.57
CA THR A 89 -5.13 8.84 4.99
C THR A 89 -4.63 7.77 5.96
N LEU A 90 -5.21 7.74 7.16
CA LEU A 90 -4.75 6.89 8.26
C LEU A 90 -4.49 5.43 7.84
N GLY A 91 -5.43 4.82 7.10
CA GLY A 91 -5.34 3.45 6.64
C GLY A 91 -4.91 2.48 7.74
N TYR A 92 -3.82 1.79 7.51
CA TYR A 92 -3.23 0.83 8.47
C TYR A 92 -2.48 1.49 9.64
N GLY A 93 -2.31 2.81 9.60
CA GLY A 93 -1.63 3.59 10.64
C GLY A 93 -0.11 3.45 10.65
N GLY A 94 0.49 2.97 9.56
CA GLY A 94 1.93 2.77 9.49
C GLY A 94 2.72 4.07 9.53
N HIS A 95 2.32 5.06 8.75
CA HIS A 95 2.89 6.41 8.79
C HIS A 95 2.57 7.11 10.10
N THR A 96 1.29 7.10 10.53
CA THR A 96 0.85 7.67 11.81
C THR A 96 1.69 7.16 12.97
N ARG A 97 1.93 5.84 13.05
CA ARG A 97 2.78 5.27 14.09
C ARG A 97 4.18 5.88 14.08
N LYS A 98 4.79 6.02 12.91
CA LYS A 98 6.14 6.57 12.78
C LYS A 98 6.21 8.06 13.09
N MET A 99 5.17 8.80 12.78
CA MET A 99 5.04 10.20 13.18
C MET A 99 4.86 10.33 14.69
N LEU A 100 4.06 9.47 15.34
CA LEU A 100 3.90 9.40 16.79
C LEU A 100 5.22 9.09 17.52
N GLU A 101 6.05 8.18 16.96
CA GLU A 101 7.38 7.89 17.47
C GLU A 101 8.27 9.16 17.51
N LYS A 102 8.14 10.06 16.51
CA LYS A 102 8.88 11.33 16.42
C LYS A 102 8.37 12.39 17.41
N LEU A 103 7.11 12.34 17.78
CA LEU A 103 6.56 13.26 18.79
C LEU A 103 7.01 12.92 20.22
N GLU A 104 7.58 11.74 20.48
CA GLU A 104 8.13 11.34 21.77
C GLU A 104 7.14 11.51 22.95
N GLY A 105 5.85 11.30 22.69
CA GLY A 105 4.78 11.48 23.67
C GLY A 105 4.36 12.95 23.92
N HIS A 106 4.87 13.88 23.13
CA HIS A 106 4.53 15.30 23.23
C HIS A 106 3.93 15.78 21.91
N GLY A 107 2.72 16.32 21.95
CA GLY A 107 2.00 16.75 20.75
C GLY A 107 0.80 15.86 20.44
N HIS A 108 0.25 15.96 19.24
CA HIS A 108 -0.95 15.21 18.89
C HIS A 108 -1.03 14.92 17.39
N ILE A 109 -1.55 13.76 17.02
CA ILE A 109 -1.87 13.43 15.63
C ILE A 109 -3.37 13.18 15.49
N TYR A 110 -3.94 13.76 14.44
CA TYR A 110 -5.30 13.52 13.98
C TYR A 110 -5.22 12.61 12.75
N GLY A 111 -5.76 11.40 12.85
CA GLY A 111 -5.81 10.44 11.74
C GLY A 111 -7.21 10.38 11.15
N LEU A 112 -7.33 10.61 9.85
CA LEU A 112 -8.61 10.55 9.13
C LEU A 112 -8.68 9.29 8.28
N ASP A 113 -9.83 8.65 8.27
CA ASP A 113 -10.13 7.56 7.34
C ASP A 113 -11.62 7.59 7.01
N VAL A 114 -11.99 7.20 5.80
CA VAL A 114 -13.39 7.04 5.37
C VAL A 114 -13.90 5.61 5.58
N ASP A 115 -12.99 4.66 5.83
CA ASP A 115 -13.31 3.26 6.02
C ASP A 115 -13.60 2.95 7.49
N PRO A 116 -14.86 2.71 7.88
CA PRO A 116 -15.23 2.47 9.28
C PRO A 116 -14.58 1.21 9.85
N ILE A 117 -14.37 0.19 9.02
CA ILE A 117 -13.81 -1.09 9.47
C ILE A 117 -12.31 -0.95 9.73
N GLU A 118 -11.57 -0.36 8.79
CA GLU A 118 -10.12 -0.21 8.93
C GLU A 118 -9.78 0.86 9.97
N SER A 119 -10.54 1.94 10.07
CA SER A 119 -10.40 2.98 11.08
C SER A 119 -10.46 2.40 12.50
N GLU A 120 -11.47 1.59 12.82
CA GLU A 120 -11.60 0.97 14.14
C GLU A 120 -10.47 -0.03 14.43
N LYS A 121 -10.09 -0.85 13.46
CA LYS A 121 -8.97 -1.79 13.61
C LYS A 121 -7.67 -1.06 13.86
N THR A 122 -7.43 0.04 13.14
CA THR A 122 -6.22 0.84 13.27
C THR A 122 -6.19 1.58 14.61
N LYS A 123 -7.31 2.18 15.02
CA LYS A 123 -7.45 2.79 16.34
C LYS A 123 -7.09 1.81 17.46
N LYS A 124 -7.65 0.59 17.40
CA LYS A 124 -7.34 -0.47 18.37
C LYS A 124 -5.85 -0.83 18.35
N ARG A 125 -5.28 -1.07 17.15
CA ARG A 125 -3.88 -1.46 16.99
C ARG A 125 -2.91 -0.42 17.56
N LEU A 126 -3.15 0.85 17.28
CA LEU A 126 -2.30 1.92 17.79
C LEU A 126 -2.46 2.10 19.30
N ARG A 127 -3.67 1.91 19.84
CA ARG A 127 -3.90 1.89 21.28
C ARG A 127 -3.16 0.74 21.97
N ASP A 128 -3.19 -0.47 21.40
CA ASP A 128 -2.48 -1.64 21.91
C ASP A 128 -0.95 -1.44 21.91
N LEU A 129 -0.43 -0.53 21.08
CA LEU A 129 0.96 -0.09 21.05
C LEU A 129 1.27 1.05 22.03
N GLY A 130 0.28 1.51 22.81
CA GLY A 130 0.47 2.55 23.83
C GLY A 130 0.11 3.97 23.37
N TYR A 131 -0.43 4.14 22.16
CA TYR A 131 -0.87 5.45 21.65
C TYR A 131 -2.34 5.68 21.98
N GLY A 132 -2.60 6.36 23.09
CA GLY A 132 -3.94 6.67 23.58
C GLY A 132 -4.55 7.93 22.98
N GLU A 133 -5.73 8.29 23.46
CA GLU A 133 -6.46 9.47 23.00
C GLU A 133 -5.83 10.79 23.42
N ASP A 134 -4.83 10.75 24.30
CA ASP A 134 -4.00 11.86 24.72
C ASP A 134 -3.07 12.38 23.61
N ILE A 135 -2.62 11.50 22.70
CA ILE A 135 -1.70 11.87 21.61
C ILE A 135 -2.22 11.48 20.21
N LEU A 136 -3.32 10.74 20.13
CA LEU A 136 -3.90 10.31 18.84
C LEU A 136 -5.41 10.38 18.87
N THR A 137 -5.99 11.14 17.96
CA THR A 137 -7.42 11.14 17.65
C THR A 137 -7.67 10.54 16.28
N VAL A 138 -8.46 9.47 16.21
CA VAL A 138 -8.88 8.85 14.95
C VAL A 138 -10.31 9.28 14.66
N LYS A 139 -10.54 9.88 13.49
CA LYS A 139 -11.85 10.34 13.02
C LYS A 139 -12.26 9.61 11.75
N LEU A 140 -13.50 9.11 11.75
CA LEU A 140 -14.14 8.63 10.53
C LEU A 140 -14.62 9.85 9.73
N CYS A 141 -13.78 10.31 8.83
CA CYS A 141 -13.97 11.57 8.13
C CYS A 141 -13.29 11.52 6.76
N ASN A 142 -13.90 12.16 5.79
CA ASN A 142 -13.28 12.38 4.49
C ASN A 142 -12.21 13.48 4.61
N PHE A 143 -11.04 13.28 4.02
CA PHE A 143 -10.01 14.31 4.01
C PHE A 143 -10.43 15.59 3.26
N ALA A 144 -11.49 15.54 2.44
CA ALA A 144 -12.09 16.74 1.85
C ALA A 144 -12.66 17.70 2.91
N ASP A 145 -12.95 17.21 4.11
CA ASP A 145 -13.48 17.98 5.25
C ASP A 145 -12.38 18.39 6.25
N ILE A 146 -11.12 18.45 5.81
CA ILE A 146 -9.96 18.82 6.64
C ILE A 146 -10.11 20.21 7.27
N ASP A 147 -10.80 21.12 6.60
CA ASP A 147 -11.14 22.45 7.09
C ASP A 147 -11.95 22.38 8.38
N LYS A 148 -12.96 21.53 8.44
CA LYS A 148 -13.78 21.30 9.64
C LYS A 148 -12.96 20.73 10.80
N VAL A 149 -12.02 19.84 10.48
CA VAL A 149 -11.11 19.29 11.50
C VAL A 149 -10.17 20.36 12.02
N ALA A 150 -9.69 21.26 11.17
CA ALA A 150 -8.85 22.37 11.56
C ALA A 150 -9.63 23.46 12.35
N GLU A 151 -10.90 23.66 12.06
CA GLU A 151 -11.78 24.56 12.84
C GLU A 151 -11.99 24.03 14.27
N GLU A 152 -12.13 22.70 14.43
CA GLU A 152 -12.36 22.06 15.72
C GLU A 152 -11.08 21.97 16.58
N HIS A 153 -9.94 21.69 15.97
CA HIS A 153 -8.71 21.34 16.68
C HIS A 153 -7.55 22.32 16.50
N GLY A 154 -7.70 23.31 15.64
CA GLY A 154 -6.67 24.29 15.32
C GLY A 154 -5.84 23.90 14.09
N LYS A 155 -4.80 24.67 13.84
CA LYS A 155 -3.89 24.47 12.70
C LYS A 155 -2.93 23.32 12.97
N PHE A 156 -2.54 22.66 11.90
CA PHE A 156 -1.56 21.58 11.94
C PHE A 156 -0.17 22.10 11.55
N ASP A 157 0.86 21.62 12.24
CA ASP A 157 2.26 21.90 11.90
C ASP A 157 2.71 21.11 10.69
N PHE A 158 2.15 19.92 10.50
CA PHE A 158 2.40 19.06 9.34
C PHE A 158 1.15 18.27 8.93
N VAL A 159 1.06 17.97 7.65
CA VAL A 159 -0.04 17.19 7.05
C VAL A 159 0.54 16.15 6.12
N LEU A 160 0.08 14.92 6.26
CA LEU A 160 0.38 13.81 5.36
C LEU A 160 -0.88 13.34 4.65
N ALA A 161 -0.78 13.06 3.35
CA ALA A 161 -1.79 12.37 2.57
C ALA A 161 -1.12 11.35 1.63
N ASP A 162 -1.27 10.07 1.94
CA ASP A 162 -0.83 8.94 1.10
C ASP A 162 -2.03 8.41 0.31
N LEU A 163 -2.28 9.04 -0.84
CA LEU A 163 -3.49 8.80 -1.63
C LEU A 163 -3.36 7.51 -2.44
N GLY A 164 -4.21 6.53 -2.15
CA GLY A 164 -4.22 5.27 -2.85
C GLY A 164 -5.18 4.25 -2.26
N VAL A 165 -5.19 3.05 -2.86
CA VAL A 165 -5.97 1.90 -2.39
C VAL A 165 -5.04 0.77 -1.98
N SER A 166 -5.39 0.06 -0.92
CA SER A 166 -4.64 -1.11 -0.47
C SER A 166 -5.00 -2.36 -1.29
N SER A 167 -4.05 -3.31 -1.37
CA SER A 167 -4.33 -4.62 -1.99
C SER A 167 -5.52 -5.32 -1.36
N MET A 168 -5.73 -5.17 -0.05
CA MET A 168 -6.86 -5.78 0.65
C MET A 168 -8.20 -5.17 0.25
N GLN A 169 -8.24 -3.88 -0.04
CA GLN A 169 -9.43 -3.22 -0.58
C GLN A 169 -9.73 -3.71 -2.01
N ILE A 170 -8.70 -3.84 -2.86
CA ILE A 170 -8.85 -4.36 -4.23
C ILE A 170 -9.30 -5.82 -4.24
N ASP A 171 -8.79 -6.65 -3.34
CA ASP A 171 -9.08 -8.08 -3.33
C ASP A 171 -10.42 -8.43 -2.64
N ASN A 172 -11.04 -7.49 -1.95
CA ASN A 172 -12.35 -7.68 -1.35
C ASN A 172 -13.46 -7.30 -2.36
N PRO A 173 -14.27 -8.27 -2.87
CA PRO A 173 -15.32 -7.98 -3.84
C PRO A 173 -16.39 -6.99 -3.34
N GLU A 174 -16.69 -7.02 -2.04
CA GLU A 174 -17.70 -6.16 -1.43
C GLU A 174 -17.32 -4.67 -1.44
N ARG A 175 -16.02 -4.38 -1.66
CA ARG A 175 -15.51 -3.01 -1.76
C ARG A 175 -15.64 -2.41 -3.17
N GLY A 176 -15.99 -3.21 -4.18
CA GLY A 176 -16.20 -2.75 -5.55
C GLY A 176 -14.93 -2.41 -6.36
N PHE A 177 -13.72 -2.57 -5.79
CA PHE A 177 -12.45 -2.25 -6.48
C PHE A 177 -11.95 -3.33 -7.42
N THR A 178 -12.54 -4.54 -7.40
CA THR A 178 -12.10 -5.65 -8.23
C THR A 178 -12.95 -5.78 -9.48
N TYR A 179 -12.29 -6.01 -10.63
CA TYR A 179 -12.97 -6.35 -11.88
C TYR A 179 -13.21 -7.86 -12.04
N LYS A 180 -12.76 -8.67 -11.09
CA LYS A 180 -12.81 -10.14 -11.15
C LYS A 180 -14.12 -10.72 -10.67
N PHE A 181 -14.86 -9.98 -9.89
CA PHE A 181 -16.11 -10.39 -9.25
C PHE A 181 -17.12 -9.27 -9.34
N ASP A 182 -18.41 -9.64 -9.37
CA ASP A 182 -19.49 -8.67 -9.25
C ASP A 182 -19.48 -8.03 -7.86
N GLY A 183 -19.65 -6.73 -7.81
CA GLY A 183 -19.65 -5.95 -6.57
C GLY A 183 -20.29 -4.59 -6.78
N PRO A 184 -20.46 -3.79 -5.71
CA PRO A 184 -20.99 -2.45 -5.84
C PRO A 184 -20.08 -1.62 -6.74
N LEU A 185 -20.67 -0.83 -7.65
CA LEU A 185 -19.93 0.09 -8.49
C LEU A 185 -19.70 1.41 -7.73
N ASP A 186 -18.97 1.32 -6.64
CA ASP A 186 -18.54 2.46 -5.85
C ASP A 186 -17.03 2.38 -5.65
N LEU A 187 -16.29 3.08 -6.50
CA LEU A 187 -14.82 3.16 -6.45
C LEU A 187 -14.34 4.38 -5.66
N SER A 188 -15.25 5.09 -5.01
CA SER A 188 -14.93 6.30 -4.30
C SER A 188 -14.40 5.95 -2.91
N LEU A 189 -13.14 6.22 -2.68
CA LEU A 189 -12.57 6.36 -1.33
C LEU A 189 -13.04 7.65 -0.68
N ILE A 190 -13.59 8.52 -1.48
CA ILE A 190 -14.18 9.79 -1.12
C ILE A 190 -15.63 9.69 -1.57
N HIS A 191 -16.58 9.58 -0.67
CA HIS A 191 -17.98 9.71 -0.99
C HIS A 191 -18.27 11.15 -1.43
N ILE A 192 -17.89 11.47 -2.66
CA ILE A 192 -18.51 12.56 -3.39
C ILE A 192 -19.78 11.96 -3.99
N SER A 193 -20.81 11.87 -3.16
CA SER A 193 -22.14 11.54 -3.63
C SER A 193 -22.72 12.76 -4.33
N GLU A 194 -22.24 13.04 -5.52
CA GLU A 194 -23.03 13.76 -6.51
C GLU A 194 -23.71 12.73 -7.40
N PRO A 195 -25.03 12.59 -7.32
CA PRO A 195 -25.75 11.85 -8.32
C PRO A 195 -25.63 12.63 -9.63
N THR A 196 -24.71 12.26 -10.50
CA THR A 196 -24.78 12.68 -11.90
C THR A 196 -26.05 12.12 -12.49
N ARG A 197 -27.14 12.86 -12.39
CA ARG A 197 -28.29 12.68 -13.25
C ARG A 197 -27.80 12.92 -14.69
N ARG A 198 -27.58 11.83 -15.42
CA ARG A 198 -27.62 11.92 -16.86
C ARG A 198 -29.07 12.16 -17.27
N SER A 199 -29.39 13.38 -17.69
CA SER A 199 -30.57 13.72 -18.47
C SER A 199 -30.45 13.07 -19.85
#